data_11d63ce6241e37c2b29cffdebe8b74d0
#
_entry.id   11d63ce6241e37c2b29cffdebe8b74d0
#
_cell.length_a   1.000
_cell.length_b   1.000
_cell.length_c   1.000
_cell.angle_alpha   90.00
_cell.angle_beta   90.00
_cell.angle_gamma   90.00
#
_symmetry.space_group_name_H-M   'P 1'
#
loop_
_entity.id
_entity.type
_entity.pdbx_description
1 polymer ?
#
loop_
_entity_poly.entity_id
_entity_poly.type
_entity_poly.pdbx_seq_one_letter_code
_entity_poly.pdbx_strand_id
1 'polypeptide(L)'
;MTPLLETHGLGKAYGPFRALENVTMAVHEQELVSVVGPNGAGKTTLVNLLTGLLTPSEGEVRFMGADIAGIGPVALADRGLARAFQLIEVFPKLTTAETIAAAVISRQKKRWHLLSRLGADREVDARVREVAEIFGLTHRLGTVAAALSQGEKKLLDVASAFALDPKVILLDEPTSGVATADKHGIMQTLIAAAKRAGVKGIVLVEHDMDLVAAYSSRIIALSAGQVLADLPPDRFFADPHLIETVIGKRRGH
;
A
#
# COMPACT_ATOMS: atom_id res chain seq x y z
N MET A 1 -1.42 12.80 -19.83
CA MET A 1 -2.07 11.55 -19.35
C MET A 1 -2.88 11.89 -18.12
N THR A 2 -4.10 11.40 -18.00
CA THR A 2 -4.91 11.63 -16.80
C THR A 2 -4.32 10.82 -15.62
N PRO A 3 -4.09 11.44 -14.44
CA PRO A 3 -3.59 10.72 -13.29
C PRO A 3 -4.58 9.65 -12.81
N LEU A 4 -4.07 8.56 -12.24
CA LEU A 4 -4.90 7.55 -11.57
C LEU A 4 -5.33 8.01 -10.19
N LEU A 5 -4.41 8.63 -9.45
CA LEU A 5 -4.62 9.17 -8.11
C LEU A 5 -3.90 10.51 -8.05
N GLU A 6 -4.58 11.54 -7.54
CA GLU A 6 -4.00 12.89 -7.43
C GLU A 6 -4.53 13.64 -6.22
N THR A 7 -3.75 14.58 -5.75
CA THR A 7 -4.14 15.52 -4.70
C THR A 7 -3.86 16.95 -5.14
N HIS A 8 -4.72 17.88 -4.74
CA HIS A 8 -4.57 19.30 -5.03
C HIS A 8 -4.71 20.09 -3.73
N GLY A 9 -3.61 20.71 -3.30
CA GLY A 9 -3.58 21.51 -2.10
C GLY A 9 -4.03 20.79 -0.84
N LEU A 10 -3.76 19.47 -0.75
CA LEU A 10 -4.28 18.61 0.31
C LEU A 10 -3.70 19.02 1.67
N GLY A 11 -4.59 19.28 2.63
CA GLY A 11 -4.24 19.63 4.00
C GLY A 11 -5.01 18.82 5.04
N LYS A 12 -4.36 18.57 6.18
CA LYS A 12 -4.97 17.95 7.35
C LYS A 12 -4.51 18.61 8.63
N ALA A 13 -5.49 19.15 9.37
CA ALA A 13 -5.26 19.73 10.69
C ALA A 13 -5.94 18.93 11.79
N TYR A 14 -5.31 18.89 12.95
CA TYR A 14 -5.81 18.35 14.21
C TYR A 14 -5.75 19.48 15.26
N GLY A 15 -6.82 20.24 15.37
CA GLY A 15 -6.79 21.48 16.14
C GLY A 15 -5.73 22.45 15.61
N PRO A 16 -4.79 22.93 16.42
CA PRO A 16 -3.73 23.84 15.98
C PRO A 16 -2.60 23.14 15.21
N PHE A 17 -2.52 21.81 15.28
CA PHE A 17 -1.45 21.05 14.64
C PHE A 17 -1.81 20.74 13.18
N ARG A 18 -0.98 21.20 12.22
CA ARG A 18 -1.08 20.87 10.81
C ARG A 18 -0.18 19.67 10.51
N ALA A 19 -0.82 18.53 10.24
CA ALA A 19 -0.10 17.29 9.89
C ALA A 19 0.27 17.24 8.40
N LEU A 20 -0.54 17.86 7.54
CA LEU A 20 -0.25 18.07 6.11
C LEU A 20 -0.70 19.48 5.71
N GLU A 21 0.06 20.10 4.82
CA GLU A 21 -0.18 21.43 4.30
C GLU A 21 0.15 21.52 2.81
N ASN A 22 -0.85 21.86 2.01
CA ASN A 22 -0.71 22.11 0.57
C ASN A 22 -0.01 21.00 -0.22
N VAL A 23 -0.31 19.73 0.10
CA VAL A 23 0.28 18.57 -0.59
C VAL A 23 -0.39 18.38 -1.95
N THR A 24 0.37 18.57 -3.02
CA THR A 24 -0.06 18.32 -4.41
C THR A 24 0.85 17.25 -5.00
N MET A 25 0.25 16.14 -5.45
CA MET A 25 0.94 15.01 -6.06
C MET A 25 0.02 14.29 -7.06
N ALA A 26 0.62 13.52 -7.96
CA ALA A 26 -0.12 12.65 -8.86
C ALA A 26 0.56 11.30 -9.00
N VAL A 27 -0.20 10.25 -9.30
CA VAL A 27 0.27 8.91 -9.65
C VAL A 27 -0.30 8.55 -11.01
N HIS A 28 0.57 8.20 -11.96
CA HIS A 28 0.18 7.85 -13.31
C HIS A 28 0.22 6.33 -13.56
N GLU A 29 -0.27 5.91 -14.72
CA GLU A 29 -0.20 4.50 -15.10
C GLU A 29 1.25 4.04 -15.19
N GLN A 30 1.49 2.81 -14.71
CA GLN A 30 2.79 2.12 -14.67
C GLN A 30 3.82 2.75 -13.73
N GLU A 31 3.43 3.72 -12.90
CA GLU A 31 4.33 4.25 -11.88
C GLU A 31 4.31 3.42 -10.59
N LEU A 32 5.52 3.25 -10.01
CA LEU A 32 5.72 2.94 -8.61
C LEU A 32 6.27 4.21 -7.95
N VAL A 33 5.39 4.91 -7.25
CA VAL A 33 5.72 6.17 -6.56
C VAL A 33 6.03 5.86 -5.11
N SER A 34 7.25 6.12 -4.67
CA SER A 34 7.61 6.00 -3.26
C SER A 34 7.40 7.32 -2.53
N VAL A 35 6.74 7.23 -1.37
CA VAL A 35 6.58 8.35 -0.42
C VAL A 35 7.57 8.13 0.72
N VAL A 36 8.53 9.02 0.83
CA VAL A 36 9.61 8.97 1.82
C VAL A 36 9.61 10.21 2.72
N GLY A 37 10.32 10.15 3.83
CA GLY A 37 10.44 11.28 4.75
C GLY A 37 10.69 10.83 6.18
N PRO A 38 11.16 11.70 7.07
CA PRO A 38 11.42 11.39 8.47
C PRO A 38 10.13 11.01 9.22
N ASN A 39 10.30 10.49 10.44
CA ASN A 39 9.17 10.27 11.33
C ASN A 39 8.46 11.59 11.64
N GLY A 40 7.12 11.57 11.59
CA GLY A 40 6.33 12.80 11.76
C GLY A 40 6.19 13.67 10.50
N ALA A 41 6.76 13.29 9.36
CA ALA A 41 6.64 14.05 8.11
C ALA A 41 5.23 14.11 7.51
N GLY A 42 4.28 13.31 8.02
CA GLY A 42 2.89 13.27 7.52
C GLY A 42 2.57 12.08 6.61
N LYS A 43 3.50 11.13 6.38
CA LYS A 43 3.30 9.99 5.48
C LYS A 43 2.05 9.17 5.80
N THR A 44 1.87 8.75 7.05
CA THR A 44 0.69 7.99 7.49
C THR A 44 -0.60 8.80 7.32
N THR A 45 -0.56 10.13 7.59
CA THR A 45 -1.69 11.01 7.38
C THR A 45 -2.04 11.09 5.89
N LEU A 46 -1.04 11.24 5.01
CA LEU A 46 -1.25 11.23 3.56
C LEU A 46 -1.90 9.92 3.11
N VAL A 47 -1.34 8.77 3.48
CA VAL A 47 -1.89 7.45 3.13
C VAL A 47 -3.34 7.30 3.63
N ASN A 48 -3.65 7.74 4.84
CA ASN A 48 -5.00 7.67 5.40
C ASN A 48 -6.00 8.57 4.65
N LEU A 49 -5.57 9.73 4.16
CA LEU A 49 -6.38 10.61 3.31
C LEU A 49 -6.62 9.99 1.93
N LEU A 50 -5.56 9.47 1.29
CA LEU A 50 -5.65 8.81 -0.01
C LEU A 50 -6.56 7.58 0.00
N THR A 51 -6.69 6.92 1.15
CA THR A 51 -7.48 5.68 1.32
C THR A 51 -8.83 5.87 2.00
N GLY A 52 -9.24 7.13 2.23
CA GLY A 52 -10.55 7.45 2.80
C GLY A 52 -10.71 7.09 4.29
N LEU A 53 -9.62 6.77 4.99
CA LEU A 53 -9.61 6.59 6.45
C LEU A 53 -9.69 7.93 7.20
N LEU A 54 -9.26 9.00 6.54
CA LEU A 54 -9.39 10.37 7.02
C LEU A 54 -10.04 11.25 5.96
N THR A 55 -10.75 12.26 6.41
CA THR A 55 -11.28 13.31 5.53
C THR A 55 -10.31 14.50 5.53
N PRO A 56 -10.01 15.10 4.37
CA PRO A 56 -9.22 16.31 4.27
C PRO A 56 -9.82 17.46 5.10
N SER A 57 -8.97 18.33 5.62
CA SER A 57 -9.37 19.62 6.17
C SER A 57 -9.40 20.72 5.09
N GLU A 58 -8.53 20.57 4.09
CA GLU A 58 -8.37 21.49 2.97
C GLU A 58 -7.94 20.69 1.72
N GLY A 59 -8.23 21.23 0.54
CA GLY A 59 -7.87 20.59 -0.73
C GLY A 59 -8.74 19.39 -1.07
N GLU A 60 -8.31 18.63 -2.08
CA GLU A 60 -9.07 17.51 -2.61
C GLU A 60 -8.17 16.31 -2.94
N VAL A 61 -8.78 15.13 -2.96
CA VAL A 61 -8.18 13.88 -3.44
C VAL A 61 -9.05 13.34 -4.54
N ARG A 62 -8.46 13.04 -5.70
CA ARG A 62 -9.17 12.44 -6.84
C ARG A 62 -8.61 11.08 -7.18
N PHE A 63 -9.49 10.13 -7.43
CA PHE A 63 -9.15 8.83 -7.96
C PHE A 63 -9.85 8.61 -9.30
N MET A 64 -9.06 8.39 -10.37
CA MET A 64 -9.54 8.29 -11.75
C MET A 64 -10.44 9.47 -12.16
N GLY A 65 -10.04 10.69 -11.77
CA GLY A 65 -10.73 11.94 -12.05
C GLY A 65 -11.94 12.25 -11.15
N ALA A 66 -12.40 11.32 -10.31
CA ALA A 66 -13.50 11.53 -9.39
C ALA A 66 -13.00 11.94 -8.00
N ASP A 67 -13.62 12.95 -7.39
CA ASP A 67 -13.38 13.29 -5.99
C ASP A 67 -13.76 12.11 -5.08
N ILE A 68 -12.88 11.81 -4.13
CA ILE A 68 -13.07 10.71 -3.17
C ILE A 68 -13.20 11.18 -1.72
N ALA A 69 -13.29 12.48 -1.49
CA ALA A 69 -13.46 13.02 -0.14
C ALA A 69 -14.72 12.44 0.53
N GLY A 70 -14.57 11.94 1.76
CA GLY A 70 -15.65 11.33 2.52
C GLY A 70 -16.09 9.92 2.04
N ILE A 71 -15.42 9.36 1.02
CA ILE A 71 -15.66 7.98 0.60
C ILE A 71 -14.80 7.06 1.45
N GLY A 72 -15.46 6.15 2.18
CA GLY A 72 -14.75 5.21 3.06
C GLY A 72 -13.96 4.15 2.30
N PRO A 73 -13.00 3.48 2.98
CA PRO A 73 -12.04 2.57 2.36
C PRO A 73 -12.69 1.37 1.66
N VAL A 74 -13.79 0.86 2.16
CA VAL A 74 -14.52 -0.27 1.53
C VAL A 74 -15.07 0.15 0.15
N ALA A 75 -15.68 1.33 0.06
CA ALA A 75 -16.21 1.84 -1.20
C ALA A 75 -15.09 2.22 -2.19
N LEU A 76 -13.93 2.65 -1.70
CA LEU A 76 -12.75 2.91 -2.51
C LEU A 76 -12.14 1.61 -3.05
N ALA A 77 -12.08 0.55 -2.24
CA ALA A 77 -11.66 -0.78 -2.69
C ALA A 77 -12.58 -1.32 -3.81
N ASP A 78 -13.90 -1.14 -3.68
CA ASP A 78 -14.87 -1.47 -4.74
C ASP A 78 -14.60 -0.72 -6.05
N ARG A 79 -14.04 0.50 -5.99
CA ARG A 79 -13.64 1.31 -7.16
C ARG A 79 -12.26 0.92 -7.71
N GLY A 80 -11.50 0.12 -6.97
CA GLY A 80 -10.17 -0.35 -7.34
C GLY A 80 -9.01 0.41 -6.70
N LEU A 81 -9.26 1.15 -5.61
CA LEU A 81 -8.21 1.75 -4.79
C LEU A 81 -8.09 0.96 -3.49
N ALA A 82 -7.05 0.14 -3.36
CA ALA A 82 -6.84 -0.69 -2.19
C ALA A 82 -5.58 -0.31 -1.42
N ARG A 83 -5.58 -0.58 -0.12
CA ARG A 83 -4.39 -0.54 0.75
C ARG A 83 -4.16 -1.92 1.35
N ALA A 84 -2.92 -2.35 1.40
CA ALA A 84 -2.53 -3.51 2.21
C ALA A 84 -2.62 -3.13 3.69
N PHE A 85 -3.55 -3.75 4.40
CA PHE A 85 -3.71 -3.60 5.84
C PHE A 85 -3.05 -4.79 6.53
N GLN A 86 -2.61 -4.60 7.77
CA GLN A 86 -2.11 -5.67 8.62
C GLN A 86 -3.28 -6.55 9.13
N LEU A 87 -3.93 -7.26 8.22
CA LEU A 87 -5.09 -8.11 8.51
C LEU A 87 -4.77 -9.22 9.51
N ILE A 88 -3.53 -9.70 9.51
CA ILE A 88 -3.07 -10.77 10.41
C ILE A 88 -3.12 -10.35 11.87
N GLU A 89 -2.87 -9.08 12.17
CA GLU A 89 -3.00 -8.56 13.54
C GLU A 89 -4.46 -8.54 14.00
N VAL A 90 -5.40 -8.36 13.06
CA VAL A 90 -6.85 -8.33 13.35
C VAL A 90 -7.42 -9.75 13.44
N PHE A 91 -6.97 -10.67 12.59
CA PHE A 91 -7.50 -12.04 12.49
C PHE A 91 -6.41 -13.12 12.59
N PRO A 92 -5.65 -13.20 13.69
CA PRO A 92 -4.48 -14.08 13.79
C PRO A 92 -4.81 -15.58 13.77
N LYS A 93 -6.07 -15.94 14.01
CA LYS A 93 -6.54 -17.33 14.06
C LYS A 93 -7.03 -17.87 12.70
N LEU A 94 -7.24 -17.01 11.72
CA LEU A 94 -7.61 -17.46 10.38
C LEU A 94 -6.42 -18.16 9.71
N THR A 95 -6.71 -19.15 8.89
CA THR A 95 -5.72 -19.73 7.98
C THR A 95 -5.39 -18.77 6.84
N THR A 96 -4.28 -18.99 6.16
CA THR A 96 -3.91 -18.25 4.95
C THR A 96 -5.04 -18.26 3.92
N ALA A 97 -5.68 -19.42 3.69
CA ALA A 97 -6.81 -19.52 2.78
C ALA A 97 -8.02 -18.70 3.24
N GLU A 98 -8.37 -18.76 4.52
CA GLU A 98 -9.50 -18.00 5.10
C GLU A 98 -9.25 -16.48 5.03
N THR A 99 -8.03 -16.05 5.26
CA THR A 99 -7.66 -14.63 5.18
C THR A 99 -7.82 -14.09 3.75
N ILE A 100 -7.33 -14.82 2.75
CA ILE A 100 -7.50 -14.44 1.33
C ILE A 100 -8.98 -14.53 0.94
N ALA A 101 -9.70 -15.59 1.37
CA ALA A 101 -11.11 -15.79 1.05
C ALA A 101 -11.99 -14.66 1.59
N ALA A 102 -11.68 -14.11 2.77
CA ALA A 102 -12.42 -12.98 3.31
C ALA A 102 -12.37 -11.77 2.37
N ALA A 103 -11.22 -11.47 1.76
CA ALA A 103 -11.07 -10.41 0.79
C ALA A 103 -11.81 -10.72 -0.54
N VAL A 104 -11.69 -11.95 -1.05
CA VAL A 104 -12.39 -12.40 -2.27
C VAL A 104 -13.91 -12.28 -2.11
N ILE A 105 -14.47 -12.77 -0.99
CA ILE A 105 -15.90 -12.72 -0.68
C ILE A 105 -16.36 -11.26 -0.54
N SER A 106 -15.56 -10.41 0.10
CA SER A 106 -15.86 -8.97 0.20
C SER A 106 -15.96 -8.33 -1.18
N ARG A 107 -15.02 -8.62 -2.07
CA ARG A 107 -14.99 -8.10 -3.46
C ARG A 107 -16.20 -8.55 -4.27
N GLN A 108 -16.58 -9.82 -4.17
CA GLN A 108 -17.73 -10.40 -4.90
C GLN A 108 -19.08 -9.99 -4.31
N LYS A 109 -19.13 -9.21 -3.21
CA LYS A 109 -20.35 -8.80 -2.49
C LYS A 109 -21.18 -9.99 -2.01
N LYS A 110 -20.58 -11.17 -1.91
CA LYS A 110 -21.21 -12.41 -1.46
C LYS A 110 -21.24 -12.51 0.08
N ARG A 111 -21.59 -11.45 0.78
CA ARG A 111 -21.50 -11.33 2.26
C ARG A 111 -22.26 -12.44 3.01
N TRP A 112 -23.27 -13.02 2.42
CA TRP A 112 -24.03 -14.14 3.01
C TRP A 112 -23.25 -15.46 3.00
N HIS A 113 -22.19 -15.60 2.21
CA HIS A 113 -21.35 -16.80 2.14
C HIS A 113 -20.24 -16.83 3.21
N LEU A 114 -20.05 -15.79 4.01
CA LEU A 114 -19.12 -15.80 5.15
C LEU A 114 -19.46 -16.86 6.21
N LEU A 115 -20.71 -17.32 6.24
CA LEU A 115 -21.20 -18.39 7.12
C LEU A 115 -21.15 -19.78 6.47
N SER A 116 -20.87 -19.88 5.16
CA SER A 116 -20.69 -21.14 4.48
C SER A 116 -19.25 -21.64 4.66
N ARG A 117 -19.07 -22.98 4.75
CA ARG A 117 -17.71 -23.56 4.81
C ARG A 117 -16.92 -23.15 3.57
N LEU A 118 -15.66 -22.71 3.75
CA LEU A 118 -14.67 -22.66 2.68
C LEU A 118 -14.71 -24.01 1.94
N GLY A 119 -14.77 -23.98 0.60
CA GLY A 119 -14.97 -25.17 -0.23
C GLY A 119 -16.40 -25.34 -0.75
N ALA A 120 -17.37 -24.52 -0.30
CA ALA A 120 -18.74 -24.55 -0.85
C ALA A 120 -18.89 -23.71 -2.13
N ASP A 121 -18.01 -22.71 -2.36
CA ASP A 121 -18.01 -21.86 -3.55
C ASP A 121 -16.71 -22.07 -4.36
N ARG A 122 -16.85 -22.83 -5.48
CA ARG A 122 -15.71 -23.16 -6.35
C ARG A 122 -15.03 -21.94 -6.95
N GLU A 123 -15.74 -20.84 -7.16
CA GLU A 123 -15.20 -19.60 -7.72
C GLU A 123 -14.31 -18.89 -6.67
N VAL A 124 -14.75 -18.84 -5.42
CA VAL A 124 -13.95 -18.31 -4.31
C VAL A 124 -12.69 -19.14 -4.12
N ASP A 125 -12.82 -20.48 -4.08
CA ASP A 125 -11.68 -21.37 -3.90
C ASP A 125 -10.65 -21.25 -5.04
N ALA A 126 -11.12 -21.14 -6.29
CA ALA A 126 -10.24 -20.94 -7.44
C ALA A 126 -9.46 -19.62 -7.33
N ARG A 127 -10.15 -18.53 -6.95
CA ARG A 127 -9.50 -17.23 -6.78
C ARG A 127 -8.53 -17.21 -5.61
N VAL A 128 -8.87 -17.86 -4.48
CA VAL A 128 -7.95 -18.01 -3.34
C VAL A 128 -6.67 -18.72 -3.76
N ARG A 129 -6.76 -19.82 -4.53
CA ARG A 129 -5.59 -20.57 -5.02
C ARG A 129 -4.76 -19.73 -5.98
N GLU A 130 -5.39 -19.03 -6.90
CA GLU A 130 -4.72 -18.14 -7.85
C GLU A 130 -3.92 -17.04 -7.12
N VAL A 131 -4.55 -16.35 -6.15
CA VAL A 131 -3.87 -15.33 -5.35
C VAL A 131 -2.72 -15.95 -4.56
N ALA A 132 -2.96 -17.08 -3.90
CA ALA A 132 -1.90 -17.78 -3.14
C ALA A 132 -0.73 -18.21 -4.02
N GLU A 133 -0.97 -18.63 -5.26
CA GLU A 133 0.06 -18.99 -6.23
C GLU A 133 0.91 -17.79 -6.63
N ILE A 134 0.28 -16.64 -6.93
CA ILE A 134 0.96 -15.39 -7.29
C ILE A 134 1.95 -14.97 -6.20
N PHE A 135 1.58 -15.15 -4.93
CA PHE A 135 2.39 -14.76 -3.77
C PHE A 135 3.26 -15.91 -3.20
N GLY A 136 3.28 -17.07 -3.84
CA GLY A 136 4.07 -18.23 -3.38
C GLY A 136 3.56 -18.84 -2.08
N LEU A 137 2.28 -18.60 -1.70
CA LEU A 137 1.68 -19.04 -0.45
C LEU A 137 0.87 -20.34 -0.57
N THR A 138 0.86 -21.00 -1.73
CA THR A 138 0.06 -22.22 -1.97
C THR A 138 0.33 -23.31 -0.94
N HIS A 139 1.61 -23.51 -0.55
CA HIS A 139 2.03 -24.51 0.43
C HIS A 139 1.63 -24.15 1.87
N ARG A 140 1.13 -22.93 2.11
CA ARG A 140 0.73 -22.39 3.41
C ARG A 140 -0.79 -22.23 3.55
N LEU A 141 -1.60 -22.60 2.57
CA LEU A 141 -3.05 -22.36 2.59
C LEU A 141 -3.73 -22.85 3.87
N GLY A 142 -3.33 -23.99 4.41
CA GLY A 142 -3.85 -24.53 5.67
C GLY A 142 -3.17 -24.00 6.93
N THR A 143 -2.13 -23.16 6.80
CA THR A 143 -1.36 -22.66 7.95
C THR A 143 -2.11 -21.47 8.55
N VAL A 144 -2.25 -21.44 9.89
CA VAL A 144 -2.81 -20.29 10.62
C VAL A 144 -1.90 -19.08 10.46
N ALA A 145 -2.48 -17.93 10.17
CA ALA A 145 -1.73 -16.70 9.84
C ALA A 145 -0.71 -16.31 10.93
N ALA A 146 -1.05 -16.51 12.20
CA ALA A 146 -0.13 -16.25 13.31
C ALA A 146 1.16 -17.10 13.26
N ALA A 147 1.10 -18.30 12.67
CA ALA A 147 2.22 -19.25 12.60
C ALA A 147 3.15 -19.03 11.39
N LEU A 148 2.81 -18.10 10.50
CA LEU A 148 3.65 -17.72 9.35
C LEU A 148 4.90 -16.97 9.81
N SER A 149 5.97 -17.02 9.03
CA SER A 149 7.14 -16.15 9.19
C SER A 149 6.76 -14.69 8.94
N GLN A 150 7.58 -13.73 9.37
CA GLN A 150 7.28 -12.31 9.15
C GLN A 150 7.16 -11.95 7.66
N GLY A 151 8.03 -12.52 6.82
CA GLY A 151 7.94 -12.33 5.37
C GLY A 151 6.64 -12.90 4.78
N GLU A 152 6.25 -14.13 5.17
CA GLU A 152 5.00 -14.75 4.72
C GLU A 152 3.77 -13.96 5.21
N LYS A 153 3.82 -13.40 6.42
CA LYS A 153 2.77 -12.51 6.95
C LYS A 153 2.61 -11.28 6.07
N LYS A 154 3.71 -10.61 5.73
CA LYS A 154 3.68 -9.46 4.84
C LYS A 154 3.14 -9.79 3.44
N LEU A 155 3.56 -10.93 2.89
CA LEU A 155 3.02 -11.42 1.61
C LEU A 155 1.52 -11.71 1.71
N LEU A 156 1.02 -12.28 2.82
CA LEU A 156 -0.40 -12.56 3.02
C LEU A 156 -1.24 -11.28 3.15
N ASP A 157 -0.75 -10.27 3.88
CA ASP A 157 -1.42 -8.97 3.98
C ASP A 157 -1.59 -8.32 2.61
N VAL A 158 -0.53 -8.33 1.80
CA VAL A 158 -0.57 -7.77 0.45
C VAL A 158 -1.42 -8.65 -0.48
N ALA A 159 -1.33 -9.98 -0.40
CA ALA A 159 -2.16 -10.92 -1.17
C ALA A 159 -3.65 -10.66 -0.94
N SER A 160 -4.04 -10.36 0.30
CA SER A 160 -5.43 -10.02 0.64
C SER A 160 -5.89 -8.72 -0.01
N ALA A 161 -5.01 -7.71 -0.10
CA ALA A 161 -5.33 -6.48 -0.83
C ALA A 161 -5.43 -6.71 -2.35
N PHE A 162 -4.60 -7.59 -2.92
CA PHE A 162 -4.68 -7.99 -4.33
C PHE A 162 -5.93 -8.79 -4.66
N ALA A 163 -6.46 -9.55 -3.71
CA ALA A 163 -7.74 -10.27 -3.88
C ALA A 163 -8.94 -9.34 -4.11
N LEU A 164 -8.78 -8.02 -3.84
CA LEU A 164 -9.77 -6.98 -4.13
C LEU A 164 -9.72 -6.47 -5.59
N ASP A 165 -8.86 -7.01 -6.45
CA ASP A 165 -8.63 -6.58 -7.84
C ASP A 165 -8.34 -5.06 -7.97
N PRO A 166 -7.31 -4.55 -7.30
CA PRO A 166 -7.03 -3.12 -7.29
C PRO A 166 -6.50 -2.63 -8.64
N LYS A 167 -6.90 -1.40 -9.01
CA LYS A 167 -6.26 -0.63 -10.09
C LYS A 167 -5.05 0.15 -9.58
N VAL A 168 -5.16 0.68 -8.36
CA VAL A 168 -4.06 1.31 -7.63
C VAL A 168 -3.97 0.68 -6.26
N ILE A 169 -2.76 0.32 -5.84
CA ILE A 169 -2.51 -0.25 -4.51
C ILE A 169 -1.55 0.64 -3.72
N LEU A 170 -1.89 0.85 -2.45
CA LEU A 170 -1.01 1.50 -1.48
C LEU A 170 -0.38 0.44 -0.59
N LEU A 171 0.94 0.42 -0.56
CA LEU A 171 1.76 -0.47 0.26
C LEU A 171 2.45 0.36 1.34
N ASP A 172 2.07 0.13 2.60
CA ASP A 172 2.59 0.89 3.73
C ASP A 172 3.57 0.00 4.50
N GLU A 173 4.86 0.26 4.33
CA GLU A 173 5.99 -0.48 4.92
C GLU A 173 5.89 -2.00 4.72
N PRO A 174 5.75 -2.49 3.48
CA PRO A 174 5.52 -3.91 3.21
C PRO A 174 6.69 -4.81 3.61
N THR A 175 7.88 -4.24 3.86
CA THR A 175 9.08 -4.99 4.28
C THR A 175 9.44 -4.77 5.75
N SER A 176 8.63 -4.02 6.50
CA SER A 176 8.85 -3.77 7.94
C SER A 176 8.87 -5.07 8.74
N GLY A 177 9.89 -5.23 9.61
CA GLY A 177 10.06 -6.43 10.44
C GLY A 177 10.60 -7.67 9.72
N VAL A 178 10.95 -7.54 8.44
CA VAL A 178 11.56 -8.61 7.62
C VAL A 178 13.08 -8.50 7.67
N ALA A 179 13.78 -9.63 7.68
CA ALA A 179 15.24 -9.65 7.62
C ALA A 179 15.74 -8.97 6.33
N THR A 180 16.83 -8.20 6.42
CA THR A 180 17.36 -7.41 5.30
C THR A 180 17.60 -8.26 4.05
N ALA A 181 18.10 -9.50 4.21
CA ALA A 181 18.34 -10.41 3.11
C ALA A 181 17.07 -10.80 2.31
N ASP A 182 15.91 -10.77 2.95
CA ASP A 182 14.65 -11.22 2.34
C ASP A 182 13.83 -10.08 1.73
N LYS A 183 14.12 -8.82 2.09
CA LYS A 183 13.33 -7.65 1.66
C LYS A 183 13.25 -7.50 0.14
N HIS A 184 14.36 -7.67 -0.57
CA HIS A 184 14.38 -7.61 -2.03
C HIS A 184 13.50 -8.69 -2.67
N GLY A 185 13.53 -9.92 -2.13
CA GLY A 185 12.67 -11.02 -2.60
C GLY A 185 11.19 -10.72 -2.43
N ILE A 186 10.81 -10.12 -1.29
CA ILE A 186 9.44 -9.66 -1.06
C ILE A 186 9.06 -8.59 -2.08
N MET A 187 9.86 -7.55 -2.25
CA MET A 187 9.57 -6.47 -3.22
C MET A 187 9.43 -7.00 -4.65
N GLN A 188 10.30 -7.91 -5.07
CA GLN A 188 10.19 -8.56 -6.39
C GLN A 188 8.87 -9.33 -6.54
N THR A 189 8.48 -10.08 -5.51
CA THR A 189 7.20 -10.80 -5.49
C THR A 189 6.02 -9.83 -5.59
N LEU A 190 6.03 -8.72 -4.83
CA LEU A 190 4.98 -7.71 -4.86
C LEU A 190 4.83 -7.05 -6.24
N ILE A 191 5.95 -6.68 -6.86
CA ILE A 191 5.95 -6.04 -8.19
C ILE A 191 5.50 -7.02 -9.28
N ALA A 192 5.98 -8.27 -9.23
CA ALA A 192 5.56 -9.31 -10.16
C ALA A 192 4.05 -9.61 -10.02
N ALA A 193 3.55 -9.66 -8.78
CA ALA A 193 2.14 -9.82 -8.47
C ALA A 193 1.30 -8.66 -9.02
N ALA A 194 1.75 -7.41 -8.81
CA ALA A 194 1.09 -6.22 -9.32
C ALA A 194 0.96 -6.26 -10.85
N LYS A 195 2.03 -6.59 -11.55
CA LYS A 195 2.04 -6.73 -13.00
C LYS A 195 1.09 -7.84 -13.47
N ARG A 196 1.11 -9.02 -12.83
CA ARG A 196 0.24 -10.15 -13.18
C ARG A 196 -1.24 -9.86 -12.93
N ALA A 197 -1.55 -9.13 -11.85
CA ALA A 197 -2.91 -8.73 -11.50
C ALA A 197 -3.44 -7.51 -12.28
N GLY A 198 -2.63 -6.91 -13.18
CA GLY A 198 -3.03 -5.74 -13.95
C GLY A 198 -3.18 -4.46 -13.12
N VAL A 199 -2.47 -4.36 -12.00
CA VAL A 199 -2.39 -3.12 -11.20
C VAL A 199 -1.73 -2.04 -12.04
N LYS A 200 -2.38 -0.87 -12.09
CA LYS A 200 -1.96 0.23 -12.95
C LYS A 200 -0.99 1.19 -12.29
N GLY A 201 -1.02 1.30 -10.96
CA GLY A 201 -0.13 2.17 -10.20
C GLY A 201 0.08 1.68 -8.78
N ILE A 202 1.26 1.96 -8.22
CA ILE A 202 1.63 1.57 -6.86
C ILE A 202 2.09 2.81 -6.11
N VAL A 203 1.55 3.03 -4.92
CA VAL A 203 2.11 3.97 -3.94
C VAL A 203 2.77 3.16 -2.85
N LEU A 204 4.06 3.39 -2.62
CA LEU A 204 4.88 2.68 -1.65
C LEU A 204 5.34 3.66 -0.56
N VAL A 205 5.04 3.38 0.70
CA VAL A 205 5.71 4.05 1.82
C VAL A 205 6.80 3.13 2.32
N GLU A 206 8.03 3.57 2.28
CA GLU A 206 9.20 2.80 2.70
C GLU A 206 10.24 3.69 3.37
N HIS A 207 11.02 3.10 4.26
CA HIS A 207 12.14 3.74 4.94
C HIS A 207 13.49 3.21 4.48
N ASP A 208 13.50 2.06 3.81
CA ASP A 208 14.69 1.43 3.26
C ASP A 208 15.01 2.07 1.92
N MET A 209 16.03 2.94 1.91
CA MET A 209 16.40 3.70 0.72
C MET A 209 16.98 2.84 -0.39
N ASP A 210 17.55 1.67 -0.08
CA ASP A 210 18.03 0.73 -1.09
C ASP A 210 16.85 0.16 -1.89
N LEU A 211 15.73 -0.18 -1.21
CA LEU A 211 14.51 -0.60 -1.87
C LEU A 211 13.87 0.54 -2.67
N VAL A 212 13.85 1.74 -2.11
CA VAL A 212 13.33 2.93 -2.82
C VAL A 212 14.12 3.18 -4.10
N ALA A 213 15.47 3.14 -4.02
CA ALA A 213 16.34 3.33 -5.18
C ALA A 213 16.14 2.24 -6.25
N ALA A 214 15.98 0.99 -5.82
CA ALA A 214 15.91 -0.17 -6.72
C ALA A 214 14.57 -0.29 -7.46
N TYR A 215 13.47 0.16 -6.84
CA TYR A 215 12.14 -0.19 -7.33
C TYR A 215 11.26 1.01 -7.73
N SER A 216 11.57 2.22 -7.26
CA SER A 216 10.73 3.40 -7.55
C SER A 216 10.95 3.92 -8.97
N SER A 217 9.89 4.33 -9.62
CA SER A 217 9.97 5.16 -10.82
C SER A 217 10.05 6.65 -10.47
N ARG A 218 9.49 7.03 -9.30
CA ARG A 218 9.47 8.39 -8.80
C ARG A 218 9.40 8.42 -7.27
N ILE A 219 10.00 9.43 -6.66
CA ILE A 219 10.10 9.59 -5.22
C ILE A 219 9.49 10.93 -4.82
N ILE A 220 8.51 10.88 -3.92
CA ILE A 220 7.93 12.05 -3.27
C ILE A 220 8.46 12.11 -1.85
N ALA A 221 9.26 13.11 -1.56
CA ALA A 221 9.78 13.35 -0.22
C ALA A 221 8.85 14.29 0.54
N LEU A 222 8.42 13.86 1.72
CA LEU A 222 7.67 14.69 2.66
C LEU A 222 8.58 15.17 3.80
N SER A 223 8.43 16.41 4.18
CA SER A 223 9.05 17.00 5.38
C SER A 223 8.10 18.01 6.01
N ALA A 224 7.92 17.93 7.32
CA ALA A 224 7.06 18.84 8.08
C ALA A 224 5.64 19.04 7.46
N GLY A 225 5.07 17.98 6.92
CA GLY A 225 3.72 18.01 6.33
C GLY A 225 3.63 18.56 4.90
N GLN A 226 4.74 18.88 4.26
CA GLN A 226 4.80 19.45 2.90
C GLN A 226 5.62 18.56 1.96
N VAL A 227 5.38 18.68 0.65
CA VAL A 227 6.22 18.05 -0.37
C VAL A 227 7.53 18.82 -0.48
N LEU A 228 8.62 18.18 -0.10
CA LEU A 228 9.97 18.71 -0.21
C LEU A 228 10.53 18.52 -1.64
N ALA A 229 10.26 17.35 -2.23
CA ALA A 229 10.69 17.02 -3.58
C ALA A 229 9.75 15.98 -4.20
N ASP A 230 9.63 16.02 -5.53
CA ASP A 230 8.96 15.04 -6.38
C ASP A 230 9.85 14.80 -7.60
N LEU A 231 10.68 13.76 -7.54
CA LEU A 231 11.82 13.56 -8.46
C LEU A 231 11.97 12.08 -8.84
N PRO A 232 12.54 11.78 -10.02
CA PRO A 232 13.02 10.44 -10.33
C PRO A 232 14.21 10.05 -9.41
N PRO A 233 14.44 8.74 -9.17
CA PRO A 233 15.43 8.26 -8.22
C PRO A 233 16.84 8.80 -8.46
N ASP A 234 17.30 8.84 -9.71
CA ASP A 234 18.62 9.35 -10.08
C ASP A 234 18.85 10.79 -9.60
N ARG A 235 17.88 11.66 -9.76
CA ARG A 235 17.94 13.06 -9.30
C ARG A 235 17.79 13.16 -7.79
N PHE A 236 16.92 12.37 -7.19
CA PHE A 236 16.69 12.37 -5.75
C PHE A 236 17.98 11.98 -5.00
N PHE A 237 18.63 10.88 -5.42
CA PHE A 237 19.85 10.39 -4.78
C PHE A 237 21.11 11.19 -5.14
N ALA A 238 21.05 12.05 -6.16
CA ALA A 238 22.14 12.99 -6.47
C ALA A 238 22.13 14.24 -5.57
N ASP A 239 21.05 14.51 -4.81
CA ASP A 239 20.93 15.66 -3.93
C ASP A 239 21.24 15.28 -2.46
N PRO A 240 22.41 15.66 -1.92
CA PRO A 240 22.79 15.33 -0.54
C PRO A 240 21.85 15.95 0.51
N HIS A 241 21.25 17.12 0.21
CA HIS A 241 20.34 17.79 1.13
C HIS A 241 19.03 17.00 1.29
N LEU A 242 18.49 16.46 0.20
CA LEU A 242 17.31 15.61 0.24
C LEU A 242 17.58 14.33 1.04
N ILE A 243 18.73 13.69 0.80
CA ILE A 243 19.13 12.49 1.54
C ILE A 243 19.27 12.79 3.03
N GLU A 244 19.97 13.87 3.39
CA GLU A 244 20.16 14.26 4.79
C GLU A 244 18.82 14.57 5.48
N THR A 245 17.90 15.22 4.79
CA THR A 245 16.58 15.57 5.33
C THR A 245 15.68 14.35 5.52
N VAL A 246 15.73 13.38 4.60
CA VAL A 246 14.84 12.20 4.62
C VAL A 246 15.37 11.11 5.54
N ILE A 247 16.68 10.85 5.51
CA ILE A 247 17.32 9.75 6.27
C ILE A 247 17.81 10.23 7.64
N GLY A 248 18.03 11.54 7.79
CA GLY A 248 18.72 12.16 8.92
C GLY A 248 20.25 12.17 8.73
N LYS A 249 20.93 13.00 9.50
CA LYS A 249 22.42 13.04 9.47
C LYS A 249 22.95 11.65 9.80
N ARG A 250 23.69 11.04 8.86
CA ARG A 250 24.58 9.92 9.22
C ARG A 250 25.46 10.41 10.36
N ARG A 251 25.22 9.94 11.58
CA ARG A 251 26.18 10.12 12.68
C ARG A 251 27.46 9.44 12.19
N GLY A 252 28.44 10.26 11.78
CA GLY A 252 29.77 9.76 11.48
C GLY A 252 30.31 9.02 12.70
N HIS A 253 30.69 7.78 12.49
CA HIS A 253 31.56 7.04 13.40
C HIS A 253 33.00 7.46 13.10
#